data_718653228ef3aef2ac263717ccae195a
#
_entry.id   718653228ef3aef2ac263717ccae195a
#
_cell.length_a   1.000
_cell.length_b   1.000
_cell.length_c   1.000
_cell.angle_alpha   90.00
_cell.angle_beta   90.00
_cell.angle_gamma   90.00
#
_symmetry.space_group_name_H-M   'P 1'
#
loop_
_entity.id
_entity.type
_entity.pdbx_description
1 polymer ?
#
loop_
_entity_poly.entity_id
_entity_poly.type
_entity_poly.pdbx_seq_one_letter_code
_entity_poly.pdbx_strand_id
1 'polypeptide(L)'
;MKKRSFFLICLLLHIVLYAQITIQGKVKNMENEILPYCNIGIKDTNIGSFTNKSGDYKMIIPKEFQNKSIVFKAEGYAENTKPISELLQNADVYLDFKIRNIQEVVLEGEKLKEKTIGQKSRPILTFSKMFDKNTLTVEQGNIFDIYKKTKLKSFSFHIMPSSRFESITLKLNIYDVKNGLPNQSLLNENIIFKTSTTGWQNIELSNYKLVFNNLDKIAITLQLLEYEPLKDSDFVFGISAKKSLSKNLLFRHQSQSQWDISDGTFLSNINVGYNNKGIDTVEKSDNNNDSKLTDEEKNLVTFYEAREDAKKTIYGKNPEGKFIKLTDANIYYEEYGTGEPLILLEGNNGIISDFYHQISFFSKYFHVITIDTRNQGKSQDFSNVDYGYEKLADDLSDIVDQLKLQKINILGWSDGGITGLLFSIKNPKIINKLVVIGANTNPKGVDDKFINSIKKRYENSDDLLEKRRLNLMINHPDIQSNDLKKIENPVLVIAGSNDLVKIEDTNLIHKNIPNSVLLVVPDTTHNAPLEKPDFVNQQILNFIKK
;
A
#
# COMPACT_ATOMS: atom_id res chain seq x y z
N MET A 1 13.71 35.05 -50.41
CA MET A 1 12.72 35.43 -49.37
C MET A 1 11.51 34.48 -49.37
N LYS A 2 11.66 33.16 -49.20
CA LYS A 2 10.53 32.20 -49.16
C LYS A 2 10.68 31.06 -48.14
N LYS A 3 11.52 31.21 -47.10
CA LYS A 3 11.75 30.19 -46.05
C LYS A 3 11.38 30.62 -44.62
N ARG A 4 10.83 31.82 -44.40
CA ARG A 4 10.46 32.30 -43.06
C ARG A 4 8.97 32.21 -42.70
N SER A 5 8.08 31.96 -43.67
CA SER A 5 6.62 31.89 -43.43
C SER A 5 6.11 30.51 -43.06
N PHE A 6 6.90 29.43 -43.23
CA PHE A 6 6.44 28.07 -42.90
C PHE A 6 6.67 27.68 -41.44
N PHE A 7 7.55 28.40 -40.74
CA PHE A 7 7.85 28.12 -39.31
C PHE A 7 6.85 28.75 -38.33
N LEU A 8 6.11 29.77 -38.79
CA LEU A 8 5.11 30.44 -37.93
C LEU A 8 3.75 29.73 -37.92
N ILE A 9 3.45 28.89 -38.88
CA ILE A 9 2.18 28.14 -38.98
C ILE A 9 2.23 26.84 -38.12
N CYS A 10 3.39 26.24 -37.91
CA CYS A 10 3.55 25.07 -37.06
C CYS A 10 3.55 25.38 -35.56
N LEU A 11 3.74 26.63 -35.12
CA LEU A 11 3.71 27.03 -33.72
C LEU A 11 2.30 27.32 -33.19
N LEU A 12 1.30 27.39 -34.06
CA LEU A 12 -0.09 27.72 -33.72
C LEU A 12 -0.98 26.47 -33.55
N LEU A 13 -0.45 25.28 -33.71
CA LEU A 13 -1.24 24.04 -33.70
C LEU A 13 -1.14 23.16 -32.45
N HIS A 14 -0.53 23.64 -31.37
CA HIS A 14 -0.40 22.86 -30.12
C HIS A 14 -0.84 23.56 -28.84
N ILE A 15 -1.70 24.57 -28.94
CA ILE A 15 -2.46 25.03 -27.77
C ILE A 15 -3.87 24.43 -27.88
N VAL A 16 -4.02 23.15 -27.56
CA VAL A 16 -5.31 22.63 -27.09
C VAL A 16 -5.53 23.25 -25.72
N LEU A 17 -6.08 24.46 -25.69
CA LEU A 17 -6.66 25.04 -24.50
C LEU A 17 -7.78 24.10 -24.08
N TYR A 18 -7.52 23.24 -23.06
CA TYR A 18 -8.58 22.59 -22.32
C TYR A 18 -9.38 23.71 -21.65
N ALA A 19 -10.37 24.24 -22.36
CA ALA A 19 -11.27 25.21 -21.79
C ALA A 19 -12.04 24.52 -20.67
N GLN A 20 -11.80 24.93 -19.43
CA GLN A 20 -12.48 24.44 -18.24
C GLN A 20 -13.48 25.50 -17.79
N ILE A 21 -14.64 25.04 -17.30
CA ILE A 21 -15.64 25.85 -16.66
C ILE A 21 -15.44 25.74 -15.15
N THR A 22 -15.32 26.85 -14.46
CA THR A 22 -15.30 26.88 -12.99
C THR A 22 -16.62 27.42 -12.47
N ILE A 23 -17.29 26.66 -11.61
CA ILE A 23 -18.50 27.08 -10.89
C ILE A 23 -18.14 27.13 -9.41
N GLN A 24 -18.53 28.22 -8.75
CA GLN A 24 -18.32 28.44 -7.30
C GLN A 24 -19.59 29.08 -6.71
N GLY A 25 -20.06 28.54 -5.61
CA GLY A 25 -21.28 29.01 -4.96
C GLY A 25 -21.45 28.41 -3.57
N LYS A 26 -22.62 28.59 -3.00
CA LYS A 26 -23.01 28.02 -1.70
C LYS A 26 -24.20 27.10 -1.85
N VAL A 27 -24.24 26.09 -0.97
CA VAL A 27 -25.44 25.26 -0.81
C VAL A 27 -26.08 25.57 0.55
N LYS A 28 -27.37 25.84 0.53
CA LYS A 28 -28.18 26.21 1.68
C LYS A 28 -29.48 25.41 1.70
N ASN A 29 -30.18 25.38 2.85
CA ASN A 29 -31.56 24.94 2.91
C ASN A 29 -32.52 26.10 2.63
N MET A 30 -33.82 25.83 2.59
CA MET A 30 -34.84 26.83 2.31
C MET A 30 -35.01 27.89 3.45
N GLU A 31 -34.43 27.63 4.62
CA GLU A 31 -34.34 28.56 5.75
C GLU A 31 -33.06 29.41 5.70
N ASN A 32 -32.31 29.32 4.58
CA ASN A 32 -31.05 30.03 4.34
C ASN A 32 -29.87 29.59 5.24
N GLU A 33 -30.01 28.44 5.91
CA GLU A 33 -28.91 27.84 6.66
C GLU A 33 -27.93 27.14 5.72
N ILE A 34 -26.62 27.23 6.00
CA ILE A 34 -25.58 26.59 5.21
C ILE A 34 -25.61 25.07 5.34
N LEU A 35 -25.37 24.37 4.24
CA LEU A 35 -25.29 22.91 4.21
C LEU A 35 -23.84 22.45 4.00
N PRO A 36 -23.12 22.10 5.08
CA PRO A 36 -21.76 21.57 4.98
C PRO A 36 -21.77 20.15 4.44
N TYR A 37 -20.70 19.81 3.70
CA TYR A 37 -20.44 18.46 3.17
C TYR A 37 -21.56 17.89 2.28
N CYS A 38 -22.26 18.77 1.58
CA CYS A 38 -23.19 18.42 0.52
C CYS A 38 -22.39 17.85 -0.66
N ASN A 39 -22.69 16.64 -1.08
CA ASN A 39 -22.08 16.02 -2.25
C ASN A 39 -22.60 16.64 -3.54
N ILE A 40 -21.71 16.90 -4.49
CA ILE A 40 -22.01 17.58 -5.76
C ILE A 40 -21.35 16.79 -6.89
N GLY A 41 -22.10 16.44 -7.94
CA GLY A 41 -21.53 15.66 -9.02
C GLY A 41 -22.34 15.68 -10.32
N ILE A 42 -21.67 15.36 -11.41
CA ILE A 42 -22.30 15.11 -12.70
C ILE A 42 -22.57 13.62 -12.83
N LYS A 43 -23.82 13.26 -13.07
CA LYS A 43 -24.25 11.85 -13.12
C LYS A 43 -23.44 11.04 -14.12
N ASP A 44 -23.08 9.81 -13.71
CA ASP A 44 -22.32 8.84 -14.51
C ASP A 44 -20.97 9.36 -15.02
N THR A 45 -20.31 10.24 -14.22
CA THR A 45 -18.95 10.74 -14.49
C THR A 45 -18.11 10.68 -13.20
N ASN A 46 -16.80 10.91 -13.34
CA ASN A 46 -15.90 11.07 -12.20
C ASN A 46 -15.76 12.54 -11.73
N ILE A 47 -16.59 13.44 -12.28
CA ILE A 47 -16.54 14.88 -11.98
C ILE A 47 -17.46 15.17 -10.80
N GLY A 48 -16.85 15.56 -9.69
CA GLY A 48 -17.57 15.86 -8.46
C GLY A 48 -16.82 16.81 -7.55
N SER A 49 -17.52 17.27 -6.53
CA SER A 49 -17.04 18.12 -5.45
C SER A 49 -17.93 17.91 -4.22
N PHE A 50 -17.69 18.65 -3.16
CA PHE A 50 -18.59 18.77 -2.02
C PHE A 50 -18.43 20.14 -1.37
N THR A 51 -19.42 20.56 -0.55
CA THR A 51 -19.31 21.81 0.18
C THR A 51 -18.38 21.67 1.39
N ASN A 52 -17.60 22.72 1.66
CA ASN A 52 -16.81 22.84 2.90
C ASN A 52 -17.72 23.11 4.13
N LYS A 53 -17.10 23.33 5.30
CA LYS A 53 -17.80 23.68 6.56
C LYS A 53 -18.69 24.92 6.47
N SER A 54 -18.36 25.84 5.57
CA SER A 54 -19.10 27.10 5.34
C SER A 54 -20.14 26.99 4.22
N GLY A 55 -20.40 25.76 3.73
CA GLY A 55 -21.35 25.53 2.64
C GLY A 55 -20.84 25.97 1.25
N ASP A 56 -19.56 26.40 1.14
CA ASP A 56 -19.00 26.81 -0.14
C ASP A 56 -18.55 25.58 -0.95
N TYR A 57 -18.74 25.64 -2.26
CA TYR A 57 -18.21 24.65 -3.18
C TYR A 57 -17.49 25.29 -4.36
N LYS A 58 -16.56 24.53 -4.92
CA LYS A 58 -15.91 24.83 -6.19
C LYS A 58 -15.87 23.57 -7.04
N MET A 59 -16.24 23.71 -8.30
CA MET A 59 -16.25 22.62 -9.26
C MET A 59 -15.57 23.04 -10.55
N ILE A 60 -14.63 22.24 -11.03
CA ILE A 60 -13.92 22.44 -12.30
C ILE A 60 -14.45 21.40 -13.28
N ILE A 61 -15.00 21.85 -14.39
CA ILE A 61 -15.76 21.04 -15.34
C ILE A 61 -15.12 21.17 -16.71
N PRO A 62 -14.69 20.07 -17.34
CA PRO A 62 -14.27 20.07 -18.72
C PRO A 62 -15.39 20.57 -19.65
N LYS A 63 -15.05 21.30 -20.70
CA LYS A 63 -16.00 21.95 -21.61
C LYS A 63 -16.98 20.99 -22.29
N GLU A 64 -16.57 19.77 -22.54
CA GLU A 64 -17.42 18.70 -23.10
C GLU A 64 -18.66 18.40 -22.27
N PHE A 65 -18.64 18.72 -20.97
CA PHE A 65 -19.78 18.52 -20.06
C PHE A 65 -20.64 19.77 -19.85
N GLN A 66 -20.37 20.87 -20.55
CA GLN A 66 -21.09 22.15 -20.36
C GLN A 66 -22.61 22.07 -20.50
N ASN A 67 -23.12 21.09 -21.26
CA ASN A 67 -24.56 20.87 -21.49
C ASN A 67 -25.17 19.85 -20.51
N LYS A 68 -24.42 19.42 -19.49
CA LYS A 68 -24.91 18.50 -18.46
C LYS A 68 -25.54 19.27 -17.30
N SER A 69 -26.13 18.51 -16.38
CA SER A 69 -26.64 19.02 -15.12
C SER A 69 -25.80 18.51 -13.95
N ILE A 70 -25.76 19.28 -12.88
CA ILE A 70 -25.09 18.95 -11.63
C ILE A 70 -26.16 18.57 -10.61
N VAL A 71 -25.93 17.47 -9.90
CA VAL A 71 -26.77 16.98 -8.80
C VAL A 71 -26.16 17.41 -7.48
N PHE A 72 -26.95 18.02 -6.62
CA PHE A 72 -26.63 18.41 -5.26
C PHE A 72 -27.38 17.51 -4.29
N LYS A 73 -26.65 16.88 -3.36
CA LYS A 73 -27.18 15.88 -2.43
C LYS A 73 -26.63 16.06 -1.03
N ALA A 74 -27.50 16.32 -0.06
CA ALA A 74 -27.18 16.37 1.36
C ALA A 74 -28.06 15.40 2.15
N GLU A 75 -27.54 14.90 3.29
CA GLU A 75 -28.30 13.98 4.14
C GLU A 75 -29.47 14.72 4.79
N GLY A 76 -30.65 14.12 4.73
CA GLY A 76 -31.88 14.72 5.21
C GLY A 76 -32.61 15.67 4.22
N TYR A 77 -32.01 15.90 3.04
CA TYR A 77 -32.55 16.79 2.03
C TYR A 77 -32.92 16.07 0.74
N ALA A 78 -33.85 16.62 -0.01
CA ALA A 78 -34.17 16.18 -1.37
C ALA A 78 -33.02 16.55 -2.33
N GLU A 79 -32.75 15.69 -3.28
CA GLU A 79 -31.76 16.00 -4.33
C GLU A 79 -32.26 17.17 -5.19
N ASN A 80 -31.34 18.09 -5.52
CA ASN A 80 -31.62 19.17 -6.47
C ASN A 80 -30.66 19.04 -7.67
N THR A 81 -31.22 19.10 -8.86
CA THR A 81 -30.47 18.98 -10.13
C THR A 81 -30.59 20.29 -10.89
N LYS A 82 -29.45 20.90 -11.19
CA LYS A 82 -29.35 22.18 -11.91
C LYS A 82 -28.54 22.05 -13.20
N PRO A 83 -29.04 22.59 -14.34
CA PRO A 83 -28.23 22.72 -15.54
C PRO A 83 -26.99 23.59 -15.28
N ILE A 84 -25.87 23.26 -15.88
CA ILE A 84 -24.63 24.07 -15.78
C ILE A 84 -24.87 25.50 -16.27
N SER A 85 -25.67 25.68 -17.31
CA SER A 85 -26.04 27.00 -17.84
C SER A 85 -26.75 27.90 -16.83
N GLU A 86 -27.57 27.34 -15.92
CA GLU A 86 -28.22 28.06 -14.84
C GLU A 86 -27.23 28.45 -13.75
N LEU A 87 -26.34 27.53 -13.37
CA LEU A 87 -25.31 27.73 -12.35
C LEU A 87 -24.25 28.75 -12.75
N LEU A 88 -24.05 28.99 -14.05
CA LEU A 88 -23.16 30.06 -14.53
C LEU A 88 -23.77 31.45 -14.33
N GLN A 89 -25.09 31.55 -14.15
CA GLN A 89 -25.78 32.81 -13.86
C GLN A 89 -25.94 33.03 -12.36
N ASN A 90 -26.30 31.95 -11.63
CA ASN A 90 -26.42 31.95 -10.19
C ASN A 90 -25.99 30.56 -9.65
N ALA A 91 -24.88 30.54 -8.96
CA ALA A 91 -24.27 29.31 -8.45
C ALA A 91 -24.75 28.93 -7.03
N ASP A 92 -25.53 29.75 -6.36
CA ASP A 92 -26.10 29.38 -5.06
C ASP A 92 -27.26 28.40 -5.26
N VAL A 93 -27.29 27.33 -4.48
CA VAL A 93 -28.28 26.25 -4.59
C VAL A 93 -28.97 26.05 -3.25
N TYR A 94 -30.30 25.89 -3.31
CA TYR A 94 -31.12 25.64 -2.15
C TYR A 94 -31.69 24.22 -2.21
N LEU A 95 -31.66 23.51 -1.08
CA LEU A 95 -32.20 22.16 -0.94
C LEU A 95 -33.40 22.17 0.01
N ASP A 96 -34.49 21.49 -0.42
CA ASP A 96 -35.67 21.25 0.41
C ASP A 96 -35.44 20.10 1.38
N PHE A 97 -36.04 20.13 2.55
CA PHE A 97 -36.06 18.99 3.46
C PHE A 97 -36.72 17.77 2.80
N LYS A 98 -36.12 16.62 2.99
CA LYS A 98 -36.67 15.35 2.53
C LYS A 98 -37.76 14.91 3.48
N ILE A 99 -39.04 14.99 3.04
CA ILE A 99 -40.14 14.43 3.79
C ILE A 99 -40.00 12.91 3.78
N ARG A 100 -39.62 12.33 4.90
CA ARG A 100 -39.71 10.88 5.13
C ARG A 100 -40.91 10.62 6.05
N ASN A 101 -41.78 9.71 5.64
CA ASN A 101 -42.71 9.10 6.57
C ASN A 101 -41.89 8.31 7.58
N ILE A 102 -41.67 8.87 8.76
CA ILE A 102 -41.07 8.17 9.89
C ILE A 102 -42.07 7.09 10.28
N GLN A 103 -41.84 5.85 9.91
CA GLN A 103 -42.54 4.75 10.54
C GLN A 103 -42.21 4.84 12.03
N GLU A 104 -43.24 4.99 12.82
CA GLU A 104 -43.15 5.09 14.28
C GLU A 104 -42.37 3.89 14.82
N VAL A 105 -41.15 4.14 15.24
CA VAL A 105 -40.29 3.10 15.84
C VAL A 105 -40.68 3.03 17.31
N VAL A 106 -41.73 2.28 17.62
CA VAL A 106 -42.05 1.90 19.00
C VAL A 106 -40.95 1.02 19.52
N LEU A 107 -39.99 1.60 20.20
CA LEU A 107 -38.85 0.93 20.86
C LEU A 107 -39.08 0.72 22.35
N GLU A 108 -40.29 0.71 22.83
CA GLU A 108 -40.57 0.44 24.23
C GLU A 108 -40.67 -1.07 24.47
N GLY A 109 -39.68 -1.62 25.16
CA GLY A 109 -39.76 -2.91 25.87
C GLY A 109 -39.13 -4.15 25.23
N GLU A 110 -38.66 -4.13 23.99
CA GLU A 110 -37.96 -5.32 23.45
C GLU A 110 -36.49 -5.38 23.85
N LYS A 111 -36.11 -6.44 24.57
CA LYS A 111 -34.70 -6.74 24.87
C LYS A 111 -34.02 -7.24 23.62
N LEU A 112 -33.26 -6.37 22.95
CA LEU A 112 -32.45 -6.74 21.77
C LEU A 112 -31.23 -7.54 22.22
N LYS A 113 -30.89 -8.59 21.46
CA LYS A 113 -29.61 -9.26 21.57
C LYS A 113 -28.53 -8.39 20.89
N GLU A 114 -27.28 -8.56 21.32
CA GLU A 114 -26.16 -7.82 20.72
C GLU A 114 -25.23 -8.77 19.94
N LYS A 115 -24.72 -8.29 18.82
CA LYS A 115 -23.75 -9.00 17.99
C LYS A 115 -22.83 -8.02 17.28
N THR A 116 -21.58 -8.41 17.10
CA THR A 116 -20.65 -7.77 16.18
C THR A 116 -20.63 -8.55 14.87
N ILE A 117 -20.86 -7.87 13.74
CA ILE A 117 -20.87 -8.43 12.38
C ILE A 117 -19.69 -7.85 11.63
N GLY A 118 -18.91 -8.70 10.96
CA GLY A 118 -17.71 -8.30 10.21
C GLY A 118 -16.41 -8.67 10.92
N GLN A 119 -15.30 -8.07 10.48
CA GLN A 119 -13.95 -8.43 10.92
C GLN A 119 -13.63 -7.82 12.28
N LYS A 120 -13.28 -8.66 13.28
CA LYS A 120 -12.98 -8.21 14.66
C LYS A 120 -11.48 -8.03 14.93
N SER A 121 -10.64 -8.69 14.16
CA SER A 121 -9.18 -8.63 14.30
C SER A 121 -8.53 -8.32 12.96
N ARG A 122 -7.29 -7.85 13.00
CA ARG A 122 -6.49 -7.68 11.78
C ARG A 122 -5.90 -9.03 11.40
N PRO A 123 -6.23 -9.62 10.24
CA PRO A 123 -5.50 -10.75 9.70
C PRO A 123 -4.06 -10.34 9.39
N ILE A 124 -3.18 -11.32 9.37
CA ILE A 124 -1.77 -11.12 9.09
C ILE A 124 -1.58 -10.53 7.69
N LEU A 125 -2.30 -11.08 6.69
CA LEU A 125 -2.33 -10.53 5.33
C LEU A 125 -3.40 -9.45 5.19
N THR A 126 -2.97 -8.21 5.12
CA THR A 126 -3.81 -7.08 4.75
C THR A 126 -3.15 -6.28 3.63
N PHE A 127 -3.95 -5.89 2.66
CA PHE A 127 -3.60 -4.84 1.73
C PHE A 127 -4.37 -3.56 2.10
N SER A 128 -4.15 -2.47 1.41
CA SER A 128 -4.91 -1.25 1.64
C SER A 128 -5.46 -0.70 0.35
N LYS A 129 -6.62 -0.06 0.46
CA LYS A 129 -7.13 0.89 -0.53
C LYS A 129 -6.80 2.29 -0.02
N MET A 130 -5.99 3.01 -0.80
CA MET A 130 -5.57 4.37 -0.47
C MET A 130 -6.64 5.38 -0.85
N PHE A 131 -6.71 6.47 -0.08
CA PHE A 131 -7.46 7.66 -0.45
C PHE A 131 -6.50 8.65 -1.13
N ASP A 132 -6.91 9.16 -2.28
CA ASP A 132 -6.15 10.17 -3.01
C ASP A 132 -6.45 11.56 -2.42
N LYS A 133 -5.40 12.27 -2.01
CA LYS A 133 -5.47 13.65 -1.51
C LYS A 133 -6.03 14.64 -2.54
N ASN A 134 -5.95 14.31 -3.82
CA ASN A 134 -6.42 15.15 -4.91
C ASN A 134 -7.87 14.84 -5.33
N THR A 135 -8.44 13.72 -4.85
CA THR A 135 -9.79 13.26 -5.20
C THR A 135 -10.58 12.92 -3.94
N LEU A 136 -10.89 13.95 -3.13
CA LEU A 136 -11.57 13.79 -1.85
C LEU A 136 -13.03 13.30 -1.98
N THR A 137 -13.61 13.30 -3.19
CA THR A 137 -14.97 12.82 -3.46
C THR A 137 -15.14 11.31 -3.44
N VAL A 138 -14.03 10.57 -3.40
CA VAL A 138 -14.01 9.10 -3.40
C VAL A 138 -14.69 8.53 -2.17
N GLU A 139 -15.55 7.55 -2.38
CA GLU A 139 -16.14 6.72 -1.33
C GLU A 139 -15.66 5.28 -1.43
N GLN A 140 -15.34 4.69 -0.28
CA GLN A 140 -14.91 3.30 -0.16
C GLN A 140 -15.58 2.64 1.05
N GLY A 141 -15.96 1.36 0.93
CA GLY A 141 -16.60 0.66 2.04
C GLY A 141 -16.97 -0.79 1.77
N ASN A 142 -17.82 -1.32 2.65
CA ASN A 142 -18.31 -2.70 2.63
C ASN A 142 -19.83 -2.78 2.66
N ILE A 143 -20.35 -3.93 2.21
CA ILE A 143 -21.72 -4.38 2.46
C ILE A 143 -21.72 -5.30 3.69
N PHE A 144 -22.69 -5.14 4.55
CA PHE A 144 -22.94 -5.96 5.74
C PHE A 144 -24.29 -6.65 5.62
N ASP A 145 -24.33 -7.97 5.84
CA ASP A 145 -25.58 -8.69 6.09
C ASP A 145 -26.09 -8.32 7.48
N ILE A 146 -27.37 -7.99 7.60
CA ILE A 146 -27.99 -7.59 8.87
C ILE A 146 -29.28 -8.37 9.13
N TYR A 147 -29.76 -8.30 10.36
CA TYR A 147 -31.05 -8.91 10.75
C TYR A 147 -32.23 -8.05 10.30
N LYS A 148 -33.38 -8.68 10.10
CA LYS A 148 -34.61 -8.01 9.68
C LYS A 148 -35.01 -6.82 10.55
N LYS A 149 -34.68 -6.85 11.84
CA LYS A 149 -34.74 -5.70 12.75
C LYS A 149 -33.37 -5.51 13.36
N THR A 150 -32.70 -4.46 12.96
CA THR A 150 -31.32 -4.14 13.38
C THR A 150 -31.24 -2.71 13.87
N LYS A 151 -30.71 -2.52 15.09
CA LYS A 151 -30.31 -1.21 15.64
C LYS A 151 -28.79 -1.12 15.56
N LEU A 152 -28.27 -0.22 14.73
CA LEU A 152 -26.83 -0.01 14.59
C LEU A 152 -26.32 0.82 15.77
N LYS A 153 -25.29 0.32 16.46
CA LYS A 153 -24.70 0.94 17.66
C LYS A 153 -23.37 1.60 17.39
N SER A 154 -22.49 0.92 16.67
CA SER A 154 -21.20 1.47 16.28
C SER A 154 -20.70 0.86 14.97
N PHE A 155 -19.76 1.57 14.34
CA PHE A 155 -18.97 1.09 13.19
C PHE A 155 -17.49 1.20 13.53
N SER A 156 -16.76 0.10 13.37
CA SER A 156 -15.31 0.09 13.54
C SER A 156 -14.63 -0.24 12.22
N PHE A 157 -13.47 0.39 11.98
CA PHE A 157 -12.63 0.15 10.81
C PHE A 157 -11.16 0.30 11.17
N HIS A 158 -10.28 -0.29 10.35
CA HIS A 158 -8.86 -0.30 10.63
C HIS A 158 -8.10 0.58 9.65
N ILE A 159 -7.51 1.67 10.15
CA ILE A 159 -6.58 2.52 9.39
C ILE A 159 -5.22 1.82 9.32
N MET A 160 -4.65 1.78 8.13
CA MET A 160 -3.35 1.15 7.88
C MET A 160 -2.24 1.82 8.72
N PRO A 161 -1.39 1.03 9.42
CA PRO A 161 -0.31 1.59 10.27
C PRO A 161 0.70 2.46 9.53
N SER A 162 0.89 2.23 8.21
CA SER A 162 1.76 3.06 7.37
C SER A 162 1.13 4.35 6.89
N SER A 163 -0.13 4.65 7.28
CA SER A 163 -0.75 5.96 7.02
C SER A 163 0.00 7.07 7.75
N ARG A 164 0.16 8.22 7.07
CA ARG A 164 0.93 9.39 7.55
C ARG A 164 0.07 10.64 7.43
N PHE A 165 -0.45 11.11 8.54
CA PHE A 165 -1.26 12.32 8.66
C PHE A 165 -1.18 12.85 10.10
N GLU A 166 -1.34 14.15 10.29
CA GLU A 166 -1.56 14.75 11.61
C GLU A 166 -3.01 14.55 12.04
N SER A 167 -3.95 14.82 11.13
CA SER A 167 -5.36 14.51 11.35
C SER A 167 -6.10 14.27 10.03
N ILE A 168 -7.19 13.48 10.09
CA ILE A 168 -8.14 13.31 9.01
C ILE A 168 -9.56 13.49 9.51
N THR A 169 -10.43 14.03 8.64
CA THR A 169 -11.88 14.12 8.86
C THR A 169 -12.58 13.27 7.82
N LEU A 170 -13.36 12.32 8.27
CA LEU A 170 -14.12 11.37 7.45
C LEU A 170 -15.62 11.62 7.56
N LYS A 171 -16.35 11.43 6.47
CA LYS A 171 -17.80 11.28 6.46
C LYS A 171 -18.15 9.81 6.33
N LEU A 172 -19.00 9.32 7.22
CA LEU A 172 -19.57 7.99 7.15
C LEU A 172 -20.92 8.08 6.43
N ASN A 173 -21.11 7.25 5.40
CA ASN A 173 -22.35 7.12 4.67
C ASN A 173 -22.93 5.72 4.86
N ILE A 174 -24.27 5.61 4.92
CA ILE A 174 -24.99 4.33 5.05
C ILE A 174 -26.08 4.28 3.97
N TYR A 175 -26.12 3.17 3.24
CA TYR A 175 -27.06 2.96 2.14
C TYR A 175 -27.84 1.66 2.32
N ASP A 176 -29.08 1.62 1.82
CA ASP A 176 -29.72 0.35 1.51
C ASP A 176 -29.00 -0.32 0.32
N VAL A 177 -29.18 -1.64 0.18
CA VAL A 177 -28.54 -2.43 -0.90
C VAL A 177 -29.61 -2.97 -1.83
N LYS A 178 -29.51 -2.64 -3.12
CA LYS A 178 -30.37 -3.16 -4.17
C LYS A 178 -29.52 -3.75 -5.29
N ASN A 179 -29.86 -4.98 -5.71
CA ASN A 179 -29.09 -5.72 -6.72
C ASN A 179 -27.58 -5.85 -6.38
N GLY A 180 -27.25 -5.98 -5.09
CA GLY A 180 -25.88 -6.10 -4.62
C GLY A 180 -25.08 -4.79 -4.57
N LEU A 181 -25.66 -3.65 -4.88
CA LEU A 181 -25.04 -2.33 -4.89
C LEU A 181 -25.70 -1.35 -3.92
N PRO A 182 -24.97 -0.39 -3.35
CA PRO A 182 -25.54 0.70 -2.57
C PRO A 182 -26.51 1.52 -3.43
N ASN A 183 -27.68 1.84 -2.87
CA ASN A 183 -28.77 2.51 -3.59
C ASN A 183 -29.11 3.86 -2.95
N GLN A 184 -29.97 3.91 -1.94
CA GLN A 184 -30.39 5.16 -1.30
C GLN A 184 -29.72 5.34 0.06
N SER A 185 -29.36 6.59 0.40
CA SER A 185 -28.87 6.92 1.74
C SER A 185 -29.95 6.69 2.80
N LEU A 186 -29.54 6.06 3.90
CA LEU A 186 -30.37 5.79 5.07
C LEU A 186 -30.19 6.84 6.18
N LEU A 187 -29.33 7.85 5.96
CA LEU A 187 -29.03 8.90 6.91
C LEU A 187 -29.97 10.10 6.76
N ASN A 188 -30.21 10.80 7.86
CA ASN A 188 -30.96 12.07 7.91
C ASN A 188 -30.03 13.26 8.20
N GLU A 189 -28.81 13.01 8.65
CA GLU A 189 -27.79 14.01 8.95
C GLU A 189 -26.41 13.46 8.67
N ASN A 190 -25.42 14.35 8.55
CA ASN A 190 -24.03 13.94 8.33
C ASN A 190 -23.44 13.29 9.58
N ILE A 191 -22.77 12.17 9.42
CA ILE A 191 -21.96 11.52 10.46
C ILE A 191 -20.51 11.82 10.16
N ILE A 192 -19.90 12.70 10.95
CA ILE A 192 -18.52 13.17 10.75
C ILE A 192 -17.64 12.62 11.86
N PHE A 193 -16.49 12.09 11.47
CA PHE A 193 -15.51 11.50 12.38
C PHE A 193 -14.13 12.11 12.12
N LYS A 194 -13.47 12.57 13.18
CA LYS A 194 -12.09 13.08 13.11
C LYS A 194 -11.18 12.18 13.94
N THR A 195 -9.98 11.86 13.41
CA THR A 195 -8.96 11.09 14.12
C THR A 195 -7.56 11.58 13.76
N SER A 196 -6.62 11.35 14.70
CA SER A 196 -5.17 11.58 14.54
C SER A 196 -4.36 10.29 14.75
N THR A 197 -5.02 9.14 14.81
CA THR A 197 -4.37 7.84 15.11
C THR A 197 -4.62 6.82 14.01
N THR A 198 -3.71 5.87 13.86
CA THR A 198 -3.85 4.69 13.00
C THR A 198 -4.38 3.48 13.78
N GLY A 199 -4.58 2.34 13.11
CA GLY A 199 -5.13 1.14 13.74
C GLY A 199 -6.65 1.17 13.79
N TRP A 200 -7.23 0.43 14.75
CA TRP A 200 -8.68 0.34 14.91
C TRP A 200 -9.27 1.67 15.39
N GLN A 201 -10.27 2.16 14.64
CA GLN A 201 -11.08 3.32 14.96
C GLN A 201 -12.51 2.86 15.23
N ASN A 202 -13.22 3.57 16.11
CA ASN A 202 -14.62 3.28 16.41
C ASN A 202 -15.47 4.56 16.29
N ILE A 203 -16.53 4.49 15.52
CA ILE A 203 -17.53 5.56 15.38
C ILE A 203 -18.78 5.12 16.17
N GLU A 204 -19.10 5.84 17.24
CA GLU A 204 -20.30 5.60 18.03
C GLU A 204 -21.54 6.12 17.29
N LEU A 205 -22.53 5.27 17.10
CA LEU A 205 -23.73 5.55 16.29
C LEU A 205 -25.05 5.52 17.08
N SER A 206 -24.99 5.21 18.36
CA SER A 206 -26.20 5.08 19.22
C SER A 206 -27.06 6.36 19.24
N ASN A 207 -26.42 7.53 19.17
CA ASN A 207 -27.09 8.84 19.20
C ASN A 207 -27.90 9.13 17.92
N TYR A 208 -27.53 8.53 16.78
CA TYR A 208 -28.21 8.73 15.50
C TYR A 208 -29.49 7.91 15.35
N LYS A 209 -29.82 7.06 16.34
CA LYS A 209 -31.03 6.24 16.39
C LYS A 209 -31.30 5.43 15.11
N LEU A 210 -30.25 4.87 14.53
CA LEU A 210 -30.27 4.10 13.28
C LEU A 210 -30.91 2.73 13.52
N VAL A 211 -32.20 2.61 13.15
CA VAL A 211 -32.96 1.36 13.25
C VAL A 211 -33.45 0.98 11.87
N PHE A 212 -33.11 -0.20 11.42
CA PHE A 212 -33.46 -0.75 10.13
C PHE A 212 -34.48 -1.89 10.31
N ASN A 213 -35.57 -1.82 9.58
CA ASN A 213 -36.61 -2.83 9.55
C ASN A 213 -36.74 -3.39 8.13
N ASN A 214 -36.81 -4.72 8.01
CA ASN A 214 -37.01 -5.43 6.74
C ASN A 214 -35.89 -5.21 5.69
N LEU A 215 -34.68 -4.84 6.14
CA LEU A 215 -33.49 -4.85 5.31
C LEU A 215 -32.66 -6.10 5.62
N ASP A 216 -32.11 -6.72 4.58
CA ASP A 216 -31.19 -7.86 4.71
C ASP A 216 -29.73 -7.41 4.67
N LYS A 217 -29.46 -6.28 4.03
CA LYS A 217 -28.12 -5.73 3.84
C LYS A 217 -28.10 -4.22 3.93
N ILE A 218 -26.99 -3.70 4.46
CA ILE A 218 -26.64 -2.27 4.39
C ILE A 218 -25.23 -2.14 3.84
N ALA A 219 -24.96 -1.06 3.14
CA ALA A 219 -23.61 -0.67 2.75
C ALA A 219 -23.14 0.49 3.62
N ILE A 220 -21.92 0.39 4.15
CA ILE A 220 -21.29 1.47 4.93
C ILE A 220 -20.02 1.87 4.21
N THR A 221 -19.87 3.16 3.91
CA THR A 221 -18.74 3.73 3.21
C THR A 221 -18.14 4.92 3.96
N LEU A 222 -16.87 5.18 3.71
CA LEU A 222 -16.14 6.33 4.22
C LEU A 222 -15.71 7.22 3.05
N GLN A 223 -15.78 8.53 3.25
CA GLN A 223 -15.29 9.57 2.36
C GLN A 223 -14.33 10.46 3.13
N LEU A 224 -13.15 10.76 2.56
CA LEU A 224 -12.22 11.72 3.13
C LEU A 224 -12.71 13.13 2.82
N LEU A 225 -12.94 13.95 3.85
CA LEU A 225 -13.36 15.33 3.70
C LEU A 225 -12.21 16.32 3.82
N GLU A 226 -11.39 16.15 4.86
CA GLU A 226 -10.29 17.04 5.20
C GLU A 226 -9.10 16.20 5.70
N TYR A 227 -7.90 16.71 5.52
CA TYR A 227 -6.69 16.12 6.07
C TYR A 227 -5.67 17.20 6.41
N GLU A 228 -4.85 16.92 7.42
CA GLU A 228 -3.67 17.67 7.80
C GLU A 228 -2.46 16.75 7.63
N PRO A 229 -1.50 17.06 6.72
CA PRO A 229 -0.32 16.23 6.56
C PRO A 229 0.61 16.39 7.76
N LEU A 230 1.38 15.36 8.08
CA LEU A 230 2.49 15.49 9.01
C LEU A 230 3.50 16.48 8.43
N LYS A 231 4.14 17.28 9.32
CA LYS A 231 5.22 18.19 8.92
C LYS A 231 6.33 17.39 8.22
N ASP A 232 6.77 17.89 7.08
CA ASP A 232 7.86 17.32 6.26
C ASP A 232 7.62 15.89 5.76
N SER A 233 6.35 15.46 5.63
CA SER A 233 6.02 14.17 5.05
C SER A 233 4.85 14.24 4.06
N ASP A 234 4.87 13.34 3.07
CA ASP A 234 3.72 13.16 2.17
C ASP A 234 2.51 12.61 2.94
N PHE A 235 1.33 13.13 2.60
CA PHE A 235 0.08 12.58 3.09
C PHE A 235 -0.15 11.18 2.53
N VAL A 236 -0.38 10.23 3.42
CA VAL A 236 -0.74 8.85 3.10
C VAL A 236 -1.88 8.42 4.00
N PHE A 237 -3.00 8.01 3.42
CA PHE A 237 -4.13 7.47 4.17
C PHE A 237 -4.75 6.28 3.44
N GLY A 238 -4.92 5.17 4.14
CA GLY A 238 -5.56 3.98 3.61
C GLY A 238 -6.28 3.17 4.68
N ILE A 239 -7.34 2.48 4.26
CA ILE A 239 -8.08 1.52 5.10
C ILE A 239 -7.56 0.13 4.77
N SER A 240 -7.24 -0.64 5.82
CA SER A 240 -6.80 -2.02 5.67
C SER A 240 -7.92 -2.90 5.11
N ALA A 241 -7.56 -3.79 4.18
CA ALA A 241 -8.47 -4.75 3.57
C ALA A 241 -7.83 -6.14 3.53
N LYS A 242 -8.62 -7.19 3.44
CA LYS A 242 -8.16 -8.55 3.22
C LYS A 242 -8.67 -9.09 1.89
N LYS A 243 -7.91 -9.97 1.24
CA LYS A 243 -8.39 -10.76 0.11
C LYS A 243 -9.55 -11.65 0.57
N SER A 244 -10.59 -11.74 -0.25
CA SER A 244 -11.74 -12.62 -0.05
C SER A 244 -12.30 -12.95 -1.42
N LEU A 245 -12.84 -14.15 -1.59
CA LEU A 245 -13.58 -14.54 -2.80
C LEU A 245 -14.94 -13.81 -2.88
N SER A 246 -15.39 -13.22 -1.79
CA SER A 246 -16.58 -12.36 -1.80
C SER A 246 -16.23 -10.99 -2.39
N LYS A 247 -16.99 -10.58 -3.40
CA LYS A 247 -16.94 -9.22 -3.92
C LYS A 247 -17.61 -8.29 -2.92
N ASN A 248 -16.82 -7.59 -2.10
CA ASN A 248 -17.35 -6.73 -1.04
C ASN A 248 -16.59 -5.41 -0.86
N LEU A 249 -15.54 -5.16 -1.66
CA LEU A 249 -14.87 -3.86 -1.66
C LEU A 249 -15.62 -2.91 -2.59
N LEU A 250 -16.34 -1.98 -1.99
CA LEU A 250 -17.06 -0.93 -2.68
C LEU A 250 -16.15 0.27 -2.95
N PHE A 251 -16.26 0.82 -4.15
CA PHE A 251 -15.56 2.02 -4.56
C PHE A 251 -16.42 2.84 -5.52
N ARG A 252 -16.39 4.17 -5.40
CA ARG A 252 -16.82 5.09 -6.45
C ARG A 252 -16.05 6.41 -6.38
N HIS A 253 -15.90 7.08 -7.50
CA HIS A 253 -15.13 8.31 -7.59
C HIS A 253 -15.84 9.52 -6.96
N GLN A 254 -17.15 9.56 -7.02
CA GLN A 254 -17.98 10.61 -6.42
C GLN A 254 -19.44 10.15 -6.29
N SER A 255 -20.28 10.92 -5.58
CA SER A 255 -21.62 10.52 -5.18
C SER A 255 -22.60 10.18 -6.32
N GLN A 256 -22.32 10.61 -7.55
CA GLN A 256 -23.15 10.38 -8.74
C GLN A 256 -22.50 9.42 -9.75
N SER A 257 -21.26 8.94 -9.49
CA SER A 257 -20.63 7.91 -10.31
C SER A 257 -21.15 6.52 -9.97
N GLN A 258 -20.98 5.59 -10.89
CA GLN A 258 -21.35 4.19 -10.70
C GLN A 258 -20.47 3.56 -9.62
N TRP A 259 -21.04 2.59 -8.91
CA TRP A 259 -20.31 1.78 -7.95
C TRP A 259 -19.48 0.72 -8.66
N ASP A 260 -18.24 0.60 -8.22
CA ASP A 260 -17.33 -0.48 -8.56
C ASP A 260 -17.23 -1.45 -7.38
N ILE A 261 -17.28 -2.75 -7.67
CA ILE A 261 -17.16 -3.80 -6.67
C ILE A 261 -15.99 -4.70 -7.03
N SER A 262 -15.05 -4.88 -6.11
CA SER A 262 -13.91 -5.76 -6.31
C SER A 262 -13.81 -6.83 -5.23
N ASP A 263 -12.98 -7.86 -5.52
CA ASP A 263 -12.71 -8.96 -4.59
C ASP A 263 -12.02 -8.47 -3.33
N GLY A 264 -12.46 -8.98 -2.18
CA GLY A 264 -11.94 -8.61 -0.87
C GLY A 264 -12.96 -7.93 0.03
N THR A 265 -12.52 -7.55 1.21
CA THR A 265 -13.32 -6.81 2.20
C THR A 265 -12.43 -5.91 3.03
N PHE A 266 -12.89 -4.70 3.36
CA PHE A 266 -12.20 -3.84 4.33
C PHE A 266 -12.27 -4.45 5.73
N LEU A 267 -11.23 -4.23 6.51
CA LEU A 267 -11.22 -4.57 7.93
C LEU A 267 -12.13 -3.59 8.68
N SER A 268 -13.38 -4.00 8.79
CA SER A 268 -14.42 -3.24 9.46
C SER A 268 -15.46 -4.17 10.06
N ASN A 269 -16.17 -3.66 11.07
CA ASN A 269 -17.27 -4.35 11.70
C ASN A 269 -18.31 -3.36 12.20
N ILE A 270 -19.52 -3.88 12.44
CA ILE A 270 -20.62 -3.15 13.05
C ILE A 270 -21.04 -3.85 14.35
N ASN A 271 -21.33 -3.07 15.37
CA ASN A 271 -22.01 -3.58 16.57
C ASN A 271 -23.51 -3.27 16.44
N VAL A 272 -24.33 -4.30 16.58
CA VAL A 272 -25.77 -4.19 16.37
C VAL A 272 -26.56 -4.80 17.53
N GLY A 273 -27.69 -4.15 17.85
CA GLY A 273 -28.78 -4.78 18.59
C GLY A 273 -29.77 -5.38 17.60
N TYR A 274 -30.22 -6.63 17.81
CA TYR A 274 -31.11 -7.31 16.89
C TYR A 274 -32.18 -8.17 17.58
N ASN A 275 -33.22 -8.51 16.83
CA ASN A 275 -34.26 -9.42 17.28
C ASN A 275 -34.26 -10.69 16.43
N ASN A 276 -34.38 -11.88 17.05
CA ASN A 276 -34.30 -13.21 16.43
C ASN A 276 -35.49 -13.60 15.54
N LYS A 277 -36.42 -12.70 15.24
CA LYS A 277 -37.52 -13.01 14.32
C LYS A 277 -37.08 -12.83 12.87
N GLY A 278 -36.38 -13.82 12.31
CA GLY A 278 -35.94 -13.87 10.91
C GLY A 278 -34.81 -14.89 10.74
N ILE A 279 -34.79 -15.53 9.61
CA ILE A 279 -33.89 -16.65 9.26
C ILE A 279 -32.42 -16.28 9.53
N ASP A 280 -31.71 -17.14 10.27
CA ASP A 280 -30.27 -17.06 10.56
C ASP A 280 -29.43 -17.28 9.28
N THR A 281 -29.48 -16.35 8.33
CA THR A 281 -28.56 -16.36 7.17
C THR A 281 -27.20 -15.72 7.47
N VAL A 282 -27.06 -15.10 8.62
CA VAL A 282 -25.85 -14.36 9.03
C VAL A 282 -24.75 -15.28 9.61
N GLU A 283 -25.06 -16.54 9.91
CA GLU A 283 -24.07 -17.47 10.50
C GLU A 283 -23.02 -18.04 9.52
N LYS A 284 -23.14 -17.76 8.22
CA LYS A 284 -22.20 -18.31 7.22
C LYS A 284 -21.00 -17.44 6.90
N SER A 285 -20.90 -16.22 7.41
CA SER A 285 -19.75 -15.34 7.16
C SER A 285 -18.60 -15.46 8.18
N ASP A 286 -18.84 -16.11 9.32
CA ASP A 286 -17.83 -16.35 10.36
C ASP A 286 -17.09 -17.68 10.22
N ASN A 287 -17.26 -18.41 9.12
CA ASN A 287 -16.38 -19.53 8.86
C ASN A 287 -14.98 -18.95 8.64
N ASN A 288 -14.15 -19.14 9.66
CA ASN A 288 -12.72 -19.30 9.57
C ASN A 288 -12.40 -20.41 8.54
N ASN A 289 -12.63 -20.15 7.27
CA ASN A 289 -11.76 -20.68 6.26
C ASN A 289 -10.48 -19.87 6.41
N ASP A 290 -9.65 -20.25 7.38
CA ASP A 290 -8.22 -20.26 7.24
C ASP A 290 -7.95 -21.15 6.01
N SER A 291 -8.21 -20.61 4.82
CA SER A 291 -7.60 -21.11 3.60
C SER A 291 -6.12 -21.07 3.91
N LYS A 292 -5.49 -22.24 4.01
CA LYS A 292 -4.05 -22.33 4.26
C LYS A 292 -3.41 -21.36 3.30
N LEU A 293 -2.72 -20.35 3.87
CA LEU A 293 -1.99 -19.37 3.10
C LEU A 293 -1.12 -20.11 2.09
N THR A 294 -1.12 -19.65 0.85
CA THR A 294 -0.14 -20.12 -0.14
C THR A 294 1.25 -19.76 0.37
N ASP A 295 2.27 -20.42 -0.14
CA ASP A 295 3.64 -20.13 0.30
C ASP A 295 4.06 -18.70 -0.09
N GLU A 296 3.54 -18.15 -1.20
CA GLU A 296 3.66 -16.73 -1.56
C GLU A 296 3.04 -15.79 -0.49
N GLU A 297 1.85 -16.14 -0.02
CA GLU A 297 1.16 -15.36 1.01
C GLU A 297 1.89 -15.43 2.35
N LYS A 298 2.45 -16.58 2.73
CA LYS A 298 3.30 -16.74 3.92
C LYS A 298 4.58 -15.89 3.83
N ASN A 299 5.23 -15.89 2.66
CA ASN A 299 6.40 -15.05 2.39
C ASN A 299 6.11 -13.58 2.67
N LEU A 300 5.00 -13.09 2.11
CA LEU A 300 4.59 -11.70 2.26
C LEU A 300 4.29 -11.35 3.73
N VAL A 301 3.63 -12.26 4.43
CA VAL A 301 3.31 -12.12 5.88
C VAL A 301 4.57 -11.97 6.69
N THR A 302 5.47 -12.95 6.59
CA THR A 302 6.71 -12.97 7.38
C THR A 302 7.54 -11.71 7.14
N PHE A 303 7.62 -11.26 5.90
CA PHE A 303 8.34 -10.04 5.56
C PHE A 303 7.72 -8.78 6.18
N TYR A 304 6.41 -8.64 6.15
CA TYR A 304 5.74 -7.47 6.75
C TYR A 304 5.74 -7.50 8.27
N GLU A 305 5.59 -8.67 8.90
CA GLU A 305 5.71 -8.82 10.37
C GLU A 305 7.11 -8.46 10.83
N ALA A 306 8.13 -8.96 10.15
CA ALA A 306 9.52 -8.61 10.44
C ALA A 306 9.77 -7.10 10.33
N ARG A 307 9.19 -6.42 9.34
CA ARG A 307 9.29 -4.96 9.22
C ARG A 307 8.59 -4.21 10.37
N GLU A 308 7.46 -4.70 10.87
CA GLU A 308 6.83 -4.10 12.05
C GLU A 308 7.68 -4.30 13.32
N ASP A 309 8.32 -5.45 13.48
CA ASP A 309 9.25 -5.68 14.59
C ASP A 309 10.54 -4.86 14.45
N ALA A 310 11.07 -4.74 13.24
CA ALA A 310 12.23 -3.91 12.94
C ALA A 310 12.01 -2.42 13.30
N LYS A 311 10.77 -1.92 13.18
CA LYS A 311 10.43 -0.54 13.62
C LYS A 311 10.67 -0.29 15.11
N LYS A 312 10.71 -1.32 15.92
CA LYS A 312 10.99 -1.24 17.38
C LYS A 312 12.49 -1.15 17.66
N THR A 313 13.35 -1.33 16.66
CA THR A 313 14.81 -1.32 16.77
C THR A 313 15.39 0.03 16.33
N ILE A 314 16.69 0.21 16.59
CA ILE A 314 17.44 1.39 16.11
C ILE A 314 17.94 1.22 14.67
N TYR A 315 17.89 0.01 14.11
CA TYR A 315 18.48 -0.32 12.81
C TYR A 315 17.73 0.37 11.67
N GLY A 316 18.49 0.97 10.74
CA GLY A 316 17.94 1.86 9.70
C GLY A 316 17.61 3.28 10.20
N LYS A 317 17.79 3.57 11.51
CA LYS A 317 17.51 4.87 12.14
C LYS A 317 18.66 5.33 13.05
N ASN A 318 19.83 4.70 12.91
CA ASN A 318 20.99 5.04 13.73
C ASN A 318 21.36 6.53 13.54
N PRO A 319 21.41 7.34 14.61
CA PRO A 319 21.85 8.74 14.52
C PRO A 319 23.28 8.90 13.99
N GLU A 320 24.10 7.85 14.13
CA GLU A 320 25.49 7.75 13.64
C GLU A 320 25.58 7.25 12.19
N GLY A 321 24.46 7.00 11.53
CA GLY A 321 24.40 6.56 10.14
C GLY A 321 25.01 7.62 9.22
N LYS A 322 25.71 7.18 8.17
CA LYS A 322 26.55 8.01 7.31
C LYS A 322 26.17 7.84 5.84
N PHE A 323 26.63 8.76 5.02
CA PHE A 323 26.54 8.68 3.57
C PHE A 323 27.92 8.61 2.93
N ILE A 324 28.06 7.72 1.94
CA ILE A 324 29.18 7.68 1.01
C ILE A 324 28.72 8.30 -0.30
N LYS A 325 29.46 9.31 -0.75
CA LYS A 325 29.17 9.98 -2.01
C LYS A 325 29.87 9.24 -3.15
N LEU A 326 29.10 8.68 -4.06
CA LEU A 326 29.53 8.13 -5.34
C LEU A 326 29.36 9.19 -6.44
N THR A 327 29.79 8.88 -7.66
CA THR A 327 29.70 9.82 -8.79
C THR A 327 28.26 10.23 -9.09
N ASP A 328 27.33 9.28 -8.98
CA ASP A 328 25.94 9.42 -9.38
C ASP A 328 24.93 8.90 -8.32
N ALA A 329 25.40 8.73 -7.07
CA ALA A 329 24.58 8.30 -5.96
C ALA A 329 25.12 8.80 -4.61
N ASN A 330 24.24 8.88 -3.60
CA ASN A 330 24.59 8.94 -2.19
C ASN A 330 24.14 7.65 -1.52
N ILE A 331 25.06 6.87 -1.00
CA ILE A 331 24.78 5.57 -0.39
C ILE A 331 24.79 5.70 1.12
N TYR A 332 23.66 5.38 1.74
CA TYR A 332 23.49 5.37 3.19
C TYR A 332 23.98 4.04 3.78
N TYR A 333 24.71 4.10 4.89
CA TYR A 333 25.13 2.93 5.61
C TYR A 333 25.18 3.16 7.12
N GLU A 334 25.15 2.09 7.86
CA GLU A 334 25.28 2.06 9.32
C GLU A 334 26.32 1.04 9.73
N GLU A 335 27.00 1.32 10.86
CA GLU A 335 28.07 0.47 11.40
C GLU A 335 27.71 0.00 12.81
N TYR A 336 27.98 -1.27 13.12
CA TYR A 336 27.69 -1.88 14.41
C TYR A 336 28.76 -2.88 14.83
N GLY A 337 29.10 -2.92 16.12
CA GLY A 337 30.10 -3.85 16.64
C GLY A 337 31.53 -3.48 16.24
N THR A 338 32.44 -4.42 16.45
CA THR A 338 33.89 -4.26 16.14
C THR A 338 34.48 -5.59 15.69
N GLY A 339 35.63 -5.57 15.03
CA GLY A 339 36.33 -6.76 14.57
C GLY A 339 36.49 -6.83 13.06
N GLU A 340 36.46 -8.03 12.49
CA GLU A 340 36.54 -8.23 11.04
C GLU A 340 35.31 -7.67 10.34
N PRO A 341 35.47 -7.00 9.17
CA PRO A 341 34.34 -6.45 8.44
C PRO A 341 33.38 -7.53 7.94
N LEU A 342 32.08 -7.34 8.19
CA LEU A 342 30.98 -8.10 7.60
C LEU A 342 29.99 -7.11 6.96
N ILE A 343 29.95 -7.10 5.63
CA ILE A 343 29.03 -6.25 4.87
C ILE A 343 27.71 -6.99 4.68
N LEU A 344 26.59 -6.34 5.00
CA LEU A 344 25.23 -6.83 4.77
C LEU A 344 24.61 -6.08 3.59
N LEU A 345 24.08 -6.84 2.61
CA LEU A 345 23.44 -6.33 1.39
C LEU A 345 22.03 -6.91 1.29
N GLU A 346 21.03 -6.03 1.32
CA GLU A 346 19.63 -6.42 1.28
C GLU A 346 19.12 -6.78 -0.13
N GLY A 347 17.90 -7.34 -0.17
CA GLY A 347 17.19 -7.68 -1.41
C GLY A 347 16.52 -6.48 -2.07
N ASN A 348 15.81 -6.71 -3.17
CA ASN A 348 15.06 -5.68 -3.88
C ASN A 348 13.98 -5.05 -2.97
N ASN A 349 13.89 -3.73 -3.00
CA ASN A 349 13.03 -2.94 -2.11
C ASN A 349 13.31 -3.19 -0.62
N GLY A 350 14.51 -3.68 -0.29
CA GLY A 350 15.02 -3.88 1.06
C GLY A 350 15.48 -2.58 1.70
N ILE A 351 15.68 -2.62 3.01
CA ILE A 351 16.26 -1.54 3.81
C ILE A 351 17.10 -2.15 4.94
N ILE A 352 18.04 -1.40 5.48
CA ILE A 352 18.91 -1.84 6.57
C ILE A 352 18.16 -2.57 7.70
N SER A 353 17.00 -2.09 8.08
CA SER A 353 16.22 -2.70 9.16
C SER A 353 15.66 -4.09 8.84
N ASP A 354 15.64 -4.52 7.59
CA ASP A 354 15.23 -5.89 7.23
C ASP A 354 16.23 -6.93 7.76
N PHE A 355 17.47 -6.51 8.05
CA PHE A 355 18.49 -7.32 8.71
C PHE A 355 18.54 -7.19 10.24
N TYR A 356 17.49 -6.74 10.90
CA TYR A 356 17.53 -6.44 12.35
C TYR A 356 17.98 -7.65 13.20
N HIS A 357 17.59 -8.87 12.84
CA HIS A 357 18.07 -10.09 13.49
C HIS A 357 19.57 -10.32 13.25
N GLN A 358 20.02 -10.16 12.01
CA GLN A 358 21.40 -10.38 11.59
C GLN A 358 22.32 -9.33 12.21
N ILE A 359 21.94 -8.05 12.16
CA ILE A 359 22.72 -6.96 12.76
C ILE A 359 22.88 -7.21 14.26
N SER A 360 21.78 -7.48 14.97
CA SER A 360 21.79 -7.76 16.42
C SER A 360 22.66 -8.96 16.79
N PHE A 361 22.69 -9.99 15.96
CA PHE A 361 23.49 -11.19 16.19
C PHE A 361 24.94 -10.98 15.85
N PHE A 362 25.26 -10.54 14.63
CA PHE A 362 26.62 -10.48 14.13
C PHE A 362 27.45 -9.33 14.68
N SER A 363 26.84 -8.22 15.12
CA SER A 363 27.56 -7.12 15.78
C SER A 363 28.30 -7.53 17.07
N LYS A 364 27.98 -8.69 17.62
CA LYS A 364 28.71 -9.29 18.76
C LYS A 364 30.05 -9.92 18.36
N TYR A 365 30.28 -10.17 17.07
CA TYR A 365 31.40 -10.94 16.56
C TYR A 365 32.20 -10.23 15.46
N PHE A 366 31.60 -9.26 14.79
CA PHE A 366 32.12 -8.58 13.61
C PHE A 366 31.87 -7.08 13.67
N HIS A 367 32.66 -6.34 12.91
CA HIS A 367 32.32 -4.98 12.51
C HIS A 367 31.30 -5.08 11.36
N VAL A 368 30.03 -5.02 11.68
CA VAL A 368 28.93 -5.10 10.73
C VAL A 368 28.76 -3.76 10.04
N ILE A 369 28.84 -3.75 8.72
CA ILE A 369 28.56 -2.60 7.85
C ILE A 369 27.34 -2.96 7.02
N THR A 370 26.21 -2.30 7.28
CA THR A 370 24.96 -2.57 6.57
C THR A 370 24.59 -1.37 5.70
N ILE A 371 24.17 -1.62 4.47
CA ILE A 371 24.10 -0.63 3.40
C ILE A 371 22.69 -0.64 2.81
N ASP A 372 22.03 0.53 2.76
CA ASP A 372 20.92 0.70 1.83
C ASP A 372 21.51 0.82 0.42
N THR A 373 21.26 -0.14 -0.45
CA THR A 373 21.82 -0.11 -1.81
C THR A 373 21.20 1.00 -2.66
N ARG A 374 21.79 1.27 -3.82
CA ARG A 374 21.33 2.33 -4.75
C ARG A 374 19.81 2.26 -4.95
N ASN A 375 19.12 3.42 -4.85
CA ASN A 375 17.68 3.57 -5.04
C ASN A 375 16.83 2.78 -4.03
N GLN A 376 17.38 2.47 -2.84
CA GLN A 376 16.67 1.78 -1.75
C GLN A 376 16.88 2.51 -0.41
N GLY A 377 15.95 2.32 0.53
CA GLY A 377 16.03 2.89 1.87
C GLY A 377 16.25 4.41 1.88
N LYS A 378 17.34 4.85 2.50
CA LYS A 378 17.78 6.25 2.55
C LYS A 378 18.75 6.62 1.44
N SER A 379 19.25 5.65 0.66
CA SER A 379 20.16 5.90 -0.44
C SER A 379 19.47 6.59 -1.61
N GLN A 380 20.20 7.49 -2.25
CA GLN A 380 19.72 8.31 -3.37
C GLN A 380 20.46 7.92 -4.65
N ASP A 381 19.72 7.84 -5.73
CA ASP A 381 20.25 7.62 -7.08
C ASP A 381 19.98 8.86 -7.93
N PHE A 382 21.03 9.48 -8.44
CA PHE A 382 20.95 10.68 -9.28
C PHE A 382 21.11 10.36 -10.78
N SER A 383 21.36 9.08 -11.12
CA SER A 383 21.40 8.65 -12.51
C SER A 383 19.99 8.61 -13.10
N ASN A 384 19.86 8.91 -14.39
CA ASN A 384 18.60 8.84 -15.12
C ASN A 384 18.54 7.63 -16.07
N VAL A 385 19.40 6.62 -15.84
CA VAL A 385 19.51 5.44 -16.70
C VAL A 385 19.21 4.17 -15.92
N ASP A 386 18.69 3.17 -16.61
CA ASP A 386 18.55 1.83 -16.06
C ASP A 386 19.91 1.21 -15.78
N TYR A 387 19.99 0.31 -14.82
CA TYR A 387 21.21 -0.36 -14.41
C TYR A 387 20.98 -1.85 -14.13
N GLY A 388 22.03 -2.65 -14.28
CA GLY A 388 22.10 -4.05 -13.87
C GLY A 388 22.79 -4.21 -12.51
N TYR A 389 22.89 -5.45 -12.03
CA TYR A 389 23.59 -5.77 -10.77
C TYR A 389 25.09 -5.50 -10.86
N GLU A 390 25.66 -5.42 -12.07
CA GLU A 390 27.05 -5.00 -12.30
C GLU A 390 27.31 -3.61 -11.72
N LYS A 391 26.34 -2.69 -11.87
CA LYS A 391 26.46 -1.33 -11.30
C LYS A 391 26.42 -1.36 -9.77
N LEU A 392 25.58 -2.22 -9.17
CA LEU A 392 25.54 -2.38 -7.72
C LEU A 392 26.86 -2.98 -7.18
N ALA A 393 27.48 -3.89 -7.94
CA ALA A 393 28.79 -4.43 -7.62
C ALA A 393 29.92 -3.39 -7.76
N ASP A 394 29.81 -2.48 -8.74
CA ASP A 394 30.74 -1.35 -8.90
C ASP A 394 30.58 -0.33 -7.76
N ASP A 395 29.34 0.00 -7.40
CA ASP A 395 29.05 0.84 -6.23
C ASP A 395 29.66 0.23 -4.95
N LEU A 396 29.52 -1.08 -4.76
CA LEU A 396 30.13 -1.77 -3.62
C LEU A 396 31.66 -1.68 -3.65
N SER A 397 32.29 -1.74 -4.83
CA SER A 397 33.72 -1.57 -4.97
C SER A 397 34.15 -0.17 -4.52
N ASP A 398 33.45 0.87 -4.98
CA ASP A 398 33.73 2.25 -4.58
C ASP A 398 33.53 2.46 -3.06
N ILE A 399 32.53 1.82 -2.47
CA ILE A 399 32.26 1.87 -1.02
C ILE A 399 33.42 1.22 -0.23
N VAL A 400 33.81 0.02 -0.63
CA VAL A 400 34.92 -0.73 0.00
C VAL A 400 36.20 0.06 -0.05
N ASP A 401 36.52 0.69 -1.19
CA ASP A 401 37.71 1.53 -1.38
C ASP A 401 37.65 2.81 -0.51
N GLN A 402 36.54 3.50 -0.46
CA GLN A 402 36.38 4.71 0.37
C GLN A 402 36.47 4.38 1.86
N LEU A 403 35.93 3.24 2.31
CA LEU A 403 36.05 2.75 3.67
C LEU A 403 37.40 2.11 3.97
N LYS A 404 38.29 1.98 2.95
CA LYS A 404 39.65 1.39 3.04
C LYS A 404 39.67 -0.03 3.60
N LEU A 405 38.64 -0.83 3.26
CA LEU A 405 38.52 -2.21 3.71
C LEU A 405 39.41 -3.12 2.86
N GLN A 406 40.19 -4.03 3.49
CA GLN A 406 41.16 -4.86 2.80
C GLN A 406 40.77 -6.34 2.70
N LYS A 407 40.09 -6.86 3.70
CA LYS A 407 39.53 -8.21 3.74
C LYS A 407 38.13 -8.12 4.33
N ILE A 408 37.15 -8.56 3.56
CA ILE A 408 35.73 -8.44 3.96
C ILE A 408 35.02 -9.78 3.87
N ASN A 409 34.08 -9.98 4.75
CA ASN A 409 33.02 -10.96 4.59
C ASN A 409 31.76 -10.26 4.04
N ILE A 410 31.04 -10.95 3.19
CA ILE A 410 29.76 -10.43 2.65
C ILE A 410 28.64 -11.41 2.99
N LEU A 411 27.53 -10.88 3.44
CA LEU A 411 26.24 -11.55 3.57
C LEU A 411 25.25 -10.81 2.68
N GLY A 412 24.89 -11.40 1.55
CA GLY A 412 23.91 -10.85 0.63
C GLY A 412 22.64 -11.68 0.59
N TRP A 413 21.50 -11.01 0.64
CA TRP A 413 20.20 -11.64 0.52
C TRP A 413 19.51 -11.19 -0.77
N SER A 414 19.02 -12.14 -1.59
CA SER A 414 18.34 -11.87 -2.87
C SER A 414 19.23 -11.02 -3.79
N ASP A 415 18.83 -9.81 -4.16
CA ASP A 415 19.63 -8.85 -4.96
C ASP A 415 21.01 -8.60 -4.34
N GLY A 416 21.10 -8.53 -3.01
CA GLY A 416 22.37 -8.42 -2.31
C GLY A 416 23.27 -9.63 -2.50
N GLY A 417 22.68 -10.84 -2.60
CA GLY A 417 23.41 -12.07 -2.93
C GLY A 417 23.95 -12.05 -4.36
N ILE A 418 23.15 -11.59 -5.32
CA ILE A 418 23.57 -11.41 -6.72
C ILE A 418 24.72 -10.39 -6.82
N THR A 419 24.55 -9.25 -6.12
CA THR A 419 25.60 -8.21 -6.03
C THR A 419 26.89 -8.77 -5.44
N GLY A 420 26.81 -9.58 -4.38
CA GLY A 420 27.95 -10.25 -3.76
C GLY A 420 28.66 -11.22 -4.70
N LEU A 421 27.93 -12.00 -5.50
CA LEU A 421 28.51 -12.89 -6.53
C LEU A 421 29.29 -12.08 -7.57
N LEU A 422 28.69 -11.04 -8.15
CA LEU A 422 29.32 -10.20 -9.17
C LEU A 422 30.51 -9.42 -8.62
N PHE A 423 30.41 -8.92 -7.38
CA PHE A 423 31.53 -8.29 -6.70
C PHE A 423 32.70 -9.26 -6.50
N SER A 424 32.42 -10.52 -6.11
CA SER A 424 33.45 -11.53 -5.90
C SER A 424 34.16 -11.91 -7.21
N ILE A 425 33.45 -11.93 -8.33
CA ILE A 425 34.04 -12.16 -9.66
C ILE A 425 35.03 -11.04 -10.02
N LYS A 426 34.66 -9.78 -9.72
CA LYS A 426 35.49 -8.60 -10.02
C LYS A 426 36.65 -8.40 -9.04
N ASN A 427 36.45 -8.70 -7.76
CA ASN A 427 37.33 -8.34 -6.64
C ASN A 427 37.73 -9.55 -5.76
N PRO A 428 38.23 -10.68 -6.34
CA PRO A 428 38.42 -11.92 -5.58
C PRO A 428 39.45 -11.79 -4.43
N LYS A 429 40.38 -10.85 -4.52
CA LYS A 429 41.42 -10.65 -3.50
C LYS A 429 40.97 -9.97 -2.23
N ILE A 430 39.85 -9.23 -2.29
CA ILE A 430 39.30 -8.45 -1.17
C ILE A 430 38.35 -9.32 -0.33
N ILE A 431 37.69 -10.29 -0.94
CA ILE A 431 36.78 -11.19 -0.27
C ILE A 431 37.51 -12.19 0.60
N ASN A 432 37.11 -12.30 1.86
CA ASN A 432 37.47 -13.42 2.72
C ASN A 432 36.45 -14.56 2.54
N LYS A 433 35.20 -14.32 2.81
CA LYS A 433 34.10 -15.28 2.61
C LYS A 433 32.83 -14.58 2.13
N LEU A 434 32.06 -15.30 1.32
CA LEU A 434 30.80 -14.84 0.79
C LEU A 434 29.63 -15.74 1.27
N VAL A 435 28.55 -15.15 1.73
CA VAL A 435 27.29 -15.83 1.99
C VAL A 435 26.24 -15.25 1.06
N VAL A 436 25.57 -16.10 0.30
CA VAL A 436 24.46 -15.70 -0.58
C VAL A 436 23.18 -16.44 -0.18
N ILE A 437 22.11 -15.71 0.01
CA ILE A 437 20.81 -16.26 0.40
C ILE A 437 19.80 -15.93 -0.69
N GLY A 438 19.19 -16.93 -1.31
CA GLY A 438 18.14 -16.74 -2.31
C GLY A 438 18.59 -15.92 -3.54
N ALA A 439 19.85 -16.07 -3.97
CA ALA A 439 20.36 -15.45 -5.19
C ALA A 439 20.03 -16.30 -6.42
N ASN A 440 19.81 -15.65 -7.56
CA ASN A 440 19.59 -16.30 -8.85
C ASN A 440 20.63 -15.83 -9.89
N THR A 441 20.85 -16.65 -10.93
CA THR A 441 21.80 -16.36 -12.02
C THR A 441 21.17 -15.61 -13.18
N ASN A 442 19.85 -15.76 -13.36
CA ASN A 442 19.06 -15.07 -14.39
C ASN A 442 17.57 -15.04 -13.97
N PRO A 443 16.72 -14.18 -14.59
CA PRO A 443 15.30 -14.09 -14.23
C PRO A 443 14.51 -15.40 -14.40
N LYS A 444 14.93 -16.33 -15.26
CA LYS A 444 14.27 -17.64 -15.43
C LYS A 444 14.52 -18.59 -14.24
N GLY A 445 15.53 -18.29 -13.43
CA GLY A 445 15.83 -18.98 -12.17
C GLY A 445 14.84 -18.66 -11.06
N VAL A 446 13.91 -17.72 -11.26
CA VAL A 446 12.89 -17.33 -10.29
C VAL A 446 11.52 -17.90 -10.70
N ASP A 447 10.62 -18.07 -9.76
CA ASP A 447 9.25 -18.56 -10.01
C ASP A 447 8.53 -17.70 -11.06
N ASP A 448 7.90 -18.36 -12.03
CA ASP A 448 7.30 -17.69 -13.18
C ASP A 448 6.10 -16.81 -12.80
N LYS A 449 5.33 -17.19 -11.76
CA LYS A 449 4.20 -16.39 -11.28
C LYS A 449 4.68 -15.12 -10.62
N PHE A 450 5.77 -15.23 -9.83
CA PHE A 450 6.39 -14.09 -9.19
C PHE A 450 6.92 -13.10 -10.24
N ILE A 451 7.71 -13.54 -11.21
CA ILE A 451 8.22 -12.68 -12.30
C ILE A 451 7.08 -12.04 -13.10
N ASN A 452 6.00 -12.77 -13.37
CA ASN A 452 4.83 -12.20 -14.06
C ASN A 452 4.11 -11.13 -13.21
N SER A 453 4.08 -11.30 -11.88
CA SER A 453 3.55 -10.27 -10.97
C SER A 453 4.39 -9.00 -10.98
N ILE A 454 5.72 -9.15 -11.03
CA ILE A 454 6.67 -8.02 -11.12
C ILE A 454 6.50 -7.28 -12.46
N LYS A 455 6.37 -8.00 -13.58
CA LYS A 455 6.11 -7.39 -14.91
C LYS A 455 4.82 -6.57 -14.90
N LYS A 456 3.74 -7.12 -14.37
CA LYS A 456 2.47 -6.41 -14.25
C LYS A 456 2.58 -5.17 -13.37
N ARG A 457 3.35 -5.24 -12.28
CA ARG A 457 3.62 -4.09 -11.41
C ARG A 457 4.43 -3.02 -12.14
N TYR A 458 5.45 -3.42 -12.92
CA TYR A 458 6.24 -2.53 -13.76
C TYR A 458 5.37 -1.77 -14.78
N GLU A 459 4.45 -2.47 -15.45
CA GLU A 459 3.53 -1.88 -16.42
C GLU A 459 2.59 -0.84 -15.79
N ASN A 460 2.14 -1.09 -14.56
CA ASN A 460 1.14 -0.27 -13.86
C ASN A 460 1.74 0.80 -12.93
N SER A 461 3.05 0.85 -12.74
CA SER A 461 3.67 1.87 -11.90
C SER A 461 3.94 3.14 -12.71
N ASP A 462 3.69 4.30 -12.11
CA ASP A 462 4.11 5.62 -12.63
C ASP A 462 5.39 6.13 -11.95
N ASP A 463 5.87 5.44 -10.91
CA ASP A 463 7.11 5.77 -10.20
C ASP A 463 8.33 5.25 -10.98
N LEU A 464 9.13 6.16 -11.52
CA LEU A 464 10.33 5.83 -12.29
C LEU A 464 11.38 5.08 -11.47
N LEU A 465 11.53 5.41 -10.18
CA LEU A 465 12.49 4.73 -9.31
C LEU A 465 12.02 3.30 -9.00
N GLU A 466 10.73 3.10 -8.79
CA GLU A 466 10.16 1.77 -8.68
C GLU A 466 10.34 0.97 -9.97
N LYS A 467 10.03 1.55 -11.12
CA LYS A 467 10.23 0.89 -12.43
C LYS A 467 11.67 0.41 -12.61
N ARG A 468 12.65 1.20 -12.23
CA ARG A 468 14.07 0.82 -12.34
C ARG A 468 14.41 -0.37 -11.44
N ARG A 469 13.89 -0.42 -10.19
CA ARG A 469 14.05 -1.58 -9.30
C ARG A 469 13.37 -2.83 -9.85
N LEU A 470 12.16 -2.69 -10.41
CA LEU A 470 11.42 -3.80 -11.02
C LEU A 470 12.11 -4.29 -12.30
N ASN A 471 12.63 -3.36 -13.13
CA ASN A 471 13.39 -3.67 -14.34
C ASN A 471 14.64 -4.49 -14.06
N LEU A 472 15.30 -4.22 -12.95
CA LEU A 472 16.44 -4.97 -12.47
C LEU A 472 16.09 -6.48 -12.34
N MET A 473 14.99 -6.81 -11.67
CA MET A 473 14.54 -8.22 -11.50
C MET A 473 14.01 -8.85 -12.81
N ILE A 474 13.44 -8.05 -13.72
CA ILE A 474 12.84 -8.56 -14.97
C ILE A 474 13.91 -8.94 -15.99
N ASN A 475 14.99 -8.15 -16.08
CA ASN A 475 15.96 -8.22 -17.16
C ASN A 475 17.36 -8.68 -16.70
N HIS A 476 17.62 -8.75 -15.40
CA HIS A 476 18.89 -9.09 -14.80
C HIS A 476 18.72 -10.11 -13.65
N PRO A 477 19.80 -10.79 -13.20
CA PRO A 477 21.14 -10.83 -13.79
C PRO A 477 21.22 -11.70 -15.04
N ASP A 478 22.44 -11.77 -15.63
CA ASP A 478 22.84 -12.77 -16.62
C ASP A 478 24.23 -13.32 -16.27
N ILE A 479 24.30 -14.11 -15.19
CA ILE A 479 25.55 -14.69 -14.69
C ILE A 479 25.74 -16.05 -15.33
N GLN A 480 26.84 -16.20 -16.10
CA GLN A 480 27.15 -17.44 -16.77
C GLN A 480 27.88 -18.42 -15.84
N SER A 481 27.70 -19.72 -16.06
CA SER A 481 28.42 -20.77 -15.28
C SER A 481 29.94 -20.61 -15.29
N ASN A 482 30.50 -20.10 -16.37
CA ASN A 482 31.94 -19.85 -16.44
C ASN A 482 32.39 -18.64 -15.60
N ASP A 483 31.48 -17.70 -15.31
CA ASP A 483 31.82 -16.58 -14.43
C ASP A 483 31.78 -17.03 -12.96
N LEU A 484 30.87 -17.90 -12.57
CA LEU A 484 30.83 -18.50 -11.24
C LEU A 484 32.10 -19.29 -10.91
N LYS A 485 32.72 -19.97 -11.91
CA LYS A 485 33.97 -20.69 -11.74
C LYS A 485 35.15 -19.79 -11.39
N LYS A 486 35.08 -18.49 -11.64
CA LYS A 486 36.11 -17.52 -11.28
C LYS A 486 36.10 -17.16 -9.79
N ILE A 487 35.06 -17.54 -9.04
CA ILE A 487 34.94 -17.28 -7.60
C ILE A 487 35.74 -18.35 -6.87
N GLU A 488 36.93 -17.99 -6.43
CA GLU A 488 37.87 -18.88 -5.71
C GLU A 488 37.66 -18.87 -4.19
N ASN A 489 37.01 -17.82 -3.69
CA ASN A 489 36.71 -17.62 -2.27
C ASN A 489 35.69 -18.65 -1.77
N PRO A 490 35.73 -19.02 -0.47
CA PRO A 490 34.69 -19.85 0.12
C PRO A 490 33.32 -19.18 0.06
N VAL A 491 32.32 -19.91 -0.43
CA VAL A 491 30.94 -19.42 -0.56
C VAL A 491 29.95 -20.33 0.17
N LEU A 492 29.09 -19.76 1.01
CA LEU A 492 27.94 -20.45 1.55
C LEU A 492 26.70 -20.02 0.74
N VAL A 493 26.11 -20.97 0.04
CA VAL A 493 24.86 -20.77 -0.72
C VAL A 493 23.69 -21.24 0.14
N ILE A 494 22.74 -20.36 0.44
CA ILE A 494 21.58 -20.66 1.27
C ILE A 494 20.29 -20.45 0.46
N ALA A 495 19.34 -21.37 0.61
CA ALA A 495 17.98 -21.23 0.08
C ALA A 495 16.97 -21.78 1.09
N GLY A 496 15.74 -21.30 1.08
CA GLY A 496 14.62 -21.97 1.72
C GLY A 496 14.18 -23.21 0.95
N SER A 497 13.59 -24.21 1.63
CA SER A 497 13.05 -25.40 0.93
C SER A 497 11.88 -25.06 -0.01
N ASN A 498 11.21 -23.94 0.22
CA ASN A 498 10.09 -23.39 -0.56
C ASN A 498 10.44 -21.98 -1.08
N ASP A 499 11.67 -21.79 -1.53
CA ASP A 499 12.17 -20.51 -2.03
C ASP A 499 11.48 -20.14 -3.36
N LEU A 500 11.30 -18.83 -3.61
CA LEU A 500 10.89 -18.34 -4.92
C LEU A 500 11.97 -18.45 -5.99
N VAL A 501 13.24 -18.55 -5.58
CA VAL A 501 14.33 -18.96 -6.48
C VAL A 501 14.29 -20.47 -6.66
N LYS A 502 14.20 -20.91 -7.91
CA LYS A 502 14.12 -22.34 -8.25
C LYS A 502 15.37 -23.06 -7.74
N ILE A 503 15.17 -24.22 -7.15
CA ILE A 503 16.30 -25.00 -6.56
C ILE A 503 17.33 -25.40 -7.60
N GLU A 504 16.93 -25.52 -8.88
CA GLU A 504 17.83 -25.79 -10.01
C GLU A 504 18.83 -24.65 -10.20
N ASP A 505 18.42 -23.40 -10.04
CA ASP A 505 19.28 -22.24 -10.17
C ASP A 505 20.21 -22.10 -8.95
N THR A 506 19.69 -22.32 -7.74
CA THR A 506 20.51 -22.41 -6.51
C THR A 506 21.59 -23.51 -6.65
N ASN A 507 21.24 -24.69 -7.17
CA ASN A 507 22.17 -25.77 -7.45
C ASN A 507 23.20 -25.41 -8.55
N LEU A 508 22.80 -24.61 -9.54
CA LEU A 508 23.69 -24.13 -10.58
C LEU A 508 24.76 -23.22 -9.97
N ILE A 509 24.42 -22.32 -9.08
CA ILE A 509 25.39 -21.49 -8.35
C ILE A 509 26.37 -22.40 -7.57
N HIS A 510 25.81 -23.29 -6.73
CA HIS A 510 26.66 -24.18 -5.92
C HIS A 510 27.60 -25.05 -6.75
N LYS A 511 27.13 -25.70 -7.80
CA LYS A 511 27.92 -26.62 -8.61
C LYS A 511 29.04 -25.94 -9.41
N ASN A 512 28.91 -24.65 -9.72
CA ASN A 512 29.87 -23.92 -10.52
C ASN A 512 30.85 -23.08 -9.71
N ILE A 513 30.68 -22.92 -8.40
CA ILE A 513 31.63 -22.26 -7.52
C ILE A 513 32.48 -23.35 -6.84
N PRO A 514 33.80 -23.41 -7.11
CA PRO A 514 34.65 -24.53 -6.65
C PRO A 514 34.66 -24.76 -5.14
N ASN A 515 34.65 -23.68 -4.36
CA ASN A 515 34.75 -23.73 -2.89
C ASN A 515 33.40 -23.36 -2.25
N SER A 516 32.29 -23.90 -2.73
CA SER A 516 30.98 -23.60 -2.16
C SER A 516 30.42 -24.72 -1.30
N VAL A 517 29.54 -24.31 -0.36
CA VAL A 517 28.73 -25.20 0.48
C VAL A 517 27.29 -24.79 0.29
N LEU A 518 26.40 -25.76 0.07
CA LEU A 518 24.94 -25.53 -0.05
C LEU A 518 24.26 -25.84 1.27
N LEU A 519 23.39 -24.94 1.70
CA LEU A 519 22.46 -25.10 2.83
C LEU A 519 21.03 -24.83 2.37
N VAL A 520 20.20 -25.86 2.30
CA VAL A 520 18.75 -25.70 2.13
C VAL A 520 18.10 -25.72 3.52
N VAL A 521 17.46 -24.62 3.90
CA VAL A 521 16.81 -24.47 5.20
C VAL A 521 15.40 -25.09 5.13
N PRO A 522 15.13 -26.17 5.89
CA PRO A 522 13.83 -26.84 5.84
C PRO A 522 12.67 -25.90 6.26
N ASP A 523 11.49 -26.10 5.68
CA ASP A 523 10.24 -25.39 6.04
C ASP A 523 10.40 -23.87 6.09
N THR A 524 11.18 -23.32 5.16
CA THR A 524 11.33 -21.88 4.97
C THR A 524 11.15 -21.49 3.50
N THR A 525 10.86 -20.23 3.31
CA THR A 525 10.67 -19.61 2.01
C THR A 525 11.90 -18.75 1.65
N HIS A 526 11.73 -17.80 0.73
CA HIS A 526 12.76 -16.79 0.40
C HIS A 526 13.18 -15.95 1.62
N ASN A 527 12.35 -15.92 2.65
CA ASN A 527 12.57 -15.19 3.89
C ASN A 527 13.23 -16.03 5.00
N ALA A 528 13.97 -17.07 4.66
CA ALA A 528 14.67 -17.93 5.63
C ALA A 528 15.44 -17.16 6.73
N PRO A 529 16.10 -15.99 6.45
CA PRO A 529 16.75 -15.17 7.49
C PRO A 529 15.80 -14.57 8.53
N LEU A 530 14.51 -14.43 8.20
CA LEU A 530 13.47 -13.91 9.09
C LEU A 530 12.66 -15.03 9.73
N GLU A 531 12.44 -16.13 9.03
CA GLU A 531 11.64 -17.27 9.49
C GLU A 531 12.36 -18.15 10.50
N LYS A 532 13.67 -18.34 10.33
CA LYS A 532 14.54 -19.12 11.21
C LYS A 532 15.86 -18.37 11.51
N PRO A 533 15.78 -17.14 12.08
CA PRO A 533 16.94 -16.28 12.23
C PRO A 533 18.06 -16.91 13.05
N ASP A 534 17.75 -17.54 14.18
CA ASP A 534 18.77 -18.15 15.04
C ASP A 534 19.53 -19.28 14.35
N PHE A 535 18.80 -20.15 13.63
CA PHE A 535 19.41 -21.23 12.88
C PHE A 535 20.30 -20.71 11.76
N VAL A 536 19.76 -19.81 10.92
CA VAL A 536 20.50 -19.25 9.77
C VAL A 536 21.73 -18.48 10.23
N ASN A 537 21.59 -17.61 11.24
CA ASN A 537 22.70 -16.85 11.80
C ASN A 537 23.81 -17.74 12.36
N GLN A 538 23.45 -18.82 13.06
CA GLN A 538 24.45 -19.76 13.60
C GLN A 538 25.20 -20.51 12.50
N GLN A 539 24.52 -20.93 11.42
CA GLN A 539 25.18 -21.58 10.27
C GLN A 539 26.15 -20.63 9.57
N ILE A 540 25.73 -19.39 9.37
CA ILE A 540 26.58 -18.34 8.78
C ILE A 540 27.81 -18.07 9.67
N LEU A 541 27.62 -17.92 11.00
CA LEU A 541 28.71 -17.71 11.92
C LEU A 541 29.71 -18.86 11.90
N ASN A 542 29.22 -20.10 11.90
CA ASN A 542 30.07 -21.29 11.82
C ASN A 542 30.88 -21.34 10.51
N PHE A 543 30.25 -20.90 9.41
CA PHE A 543 30.93 -20.83 8.11
C PHE A 543 32.00 -19.73 8.09
N ILE A 544 31.68 -18.53 8.57
CA ILE A 544 32.66 -17.41 8.52
C ILE A 544 33.85 -17.64 9.46
N LYS A 545 33.66 -18.30 10.62
CA LYS A 545 34.72 -18.53 11.59
C LYS A 545 35.59 -19.78 11.34
N LYS A 546 35.21 -20.65 10.42
CA LYS A 546 36.06 -21.76 9.96
C LYS A 546 37.20 -21.25 9.09
#